data_9a7f8c71a4f738f399aa02943930ce7d
#
_entry.id   9a7f8c71a4f738f399aa02943930ce7d
#
_cell.length_a   1.000
_cell.length_b   1.000
_cell.length_c   1.000
_cell.angle_alpha   90.00
_cell.angle_beta   90.00
_cell.angle_gamma   90.00
#
_symmetry.space_group_name_H-M   'P 1'
#
loop_
_entity.id
_entity.type
_entity.pdbx_description
1 polymer ?
#
loop_
_entity_poly.entity_id
_entity_poly.type
_entity_poly.pdbx_seq_one_letter_code
_entity_poly.pdbx_strand_id
1 'polypeptide(L)'
;MKRIYTRTGDRGTTGIHGGERVEKDDIRIEANGTIDELNAVIGIIRSLLPQEHDWQKLLHHLQRELMVVMSHVATPSAIRDKNPNVLSPGLAAFCEQEMDTMTAGLKENGYFLLPGGTPVSAQLQFCLLYTSDAA
;
A
#
# COMPACT_ATOMS: atom_id res chain seq x y z
N MET A 1 11.52 -9.11 28.73
CA MET A 1 11.36 -8.40 27.44
C MET A 1 10.95 -9.40 26.37
N LYS A 2 9.85 -9.18 25.64
CA LYS A 2 9.40 -10.11 24.60
C LYS A 2 10.35 -9.99 23.40
N ARG A 3 10.90 -11.11 22.91
CA ARG A 3 11.80 -11.08 21.73
C ARG A 3 11.03 -10.64 20.49
N ILE A 4 11.65 -9.83 19.64
CA ILE A 4 11.06 -9.36 18.37
C ILE A 4 11.10 -10.47 17.30
N TYR A 5 12.08 -11.37 17.39
CA TYR A 5 12.24 -12.51 16.46
C TYR A 5 11.77 -13.82 17.07
N THR A 6 11.18 -14.69 16.25
CA THR A 6 10.66 -16.00 16.68
C THR A 6 11.48 -17.17 16.14
N ARG A 7 12.28 -16.96 15.10
CA ARG A 7 13.03 -17.99 14.35
C ARG A 7 12.18 -19.09 13.70
N THR A 8 10.85 -18.96 13.73
CA THR A 8 9.94 -19.96 13.18
C THR A 8 9.94 -19.98 11.65
N GLY A 9 10.48 -18.93 11.01
CA GLY A 9 10.60 -18.78 9.56
C GLY A 9 11.96 -19.15 8.95
N ASP A 10 12.93 -19.62 9.76
CA ASP A 10 14.31 -19.86 9.29
C ASP A 10 14.43 -21.04 8.32
N ARG A 11 13.38 -21.87 8.21
CA ARG A 11 13.29 -23.01 7.30
C ARG A 11 12.55 -22.73 6.00
N GLY A 12 12.37 -21.45 5.63
CA GLY A 12 11.74 -21.07 4.35
C GLY A 12 10.21 -20.92 4.41
N THR A 13 9.56 -21.23 5.54
CA THR A 13 8.10 -21.10 5.67
C THR A 13 7.70 -19.89 6.51
N THR A 14 6.48 -19.38 6.28
CA THR A 14 5.88 -18.29 7.07
C THR A 14 4.43 -18.60 7.40
N GLY A 15 3.89 -17.97 8.45
CA GLY A 15 2.47 -18.09 8.81
C GLY A 15 1.64 -17.05 8.08
N ILE A 16 0.44 -17.46 7.67
CA ILE A 16 -0.61 -16.57 7.15
C ILE A 16 -1.80 -16.55 8.12
N HIS A 17 -2.82 -15.74 7.80
CA HIS A 17 -4.01 -15.64 8.63
C HIS A 17 -4.72 -17.00 8.77
N GLY A 18 -5.25 -17.32 9.97
CA GLY A 18 -5.87 -18.61 10.24
C GLY A 18 -4.91 -19.71 10.68
N GLY A 19 -3.60 -19.43 10.82
CA GLY A 19 -2.59 -20.35 11.34
C GLY A 19 -1.99 -21.31 10.33
N GLU A 20 -2.39 -21.24 9.06
CA GLU A 20 -1.75 -21.97 7.96
C GLU A 20 -0.31 -21.46 7.76
N ARG A 21 0.60 -22.38 7.40
CA ARG A 21 1.97 -22.04 7.01
C ARG A 21 2.17 -22.31 5.53
N VAL A 22 2.83 -21.37 4.86
CA VAL A 22 3.14 -21.43 3.44
C VAL A 22 4.64 -21.22 3.23
N GLU A 23 5.15 -21.56 2.07
CA GLU A 23 6.52 -21.22 1.67
C GLU A 23 6.65 -19.67 1.56
N LYS A 24 7.83 -19.15 1.80
CA LYS A 24 8.07 -17.70 1.72
C LYS A 24 7.99 -17.13 0.31
N ASP A 25 8.09 -18.00 -0.71
CA ASP A 25 7.91 -17.70 -2.13
C ASP A 25 6.47 -17.93 -2.63
N ASP A 26 5.50 -18.17 -1.73
CA ASP A 26 4.09 -18.21 -2.08
C ASP A 26 3.67 -16.84 -2.65
N ILE A 27 2.93 -16.84 -3.75
CA ILE A 27 2.50 -15.63 -4.45
C ILE A 27 1.74 -14.63 -3.56
N ARG A 28 1.07 -15.11 -2.53
CA ARG A 28 0.39 -14.25 -1.54
C ARG A 28 1.39 -13.49 -0.67
N ILE A 29 2.53 -14.11 -0.38
CA ILE A 29 3.60 -13.46 0.40
C ILE A 29 4.28 -12.40 -0.46
N GLU A 30 4.55 -12.70 -1.74
CA GLU A 30 5.09 -11.75 -2.70
C GLU A 30 4.15 -10.55 -2.90
N ALA A 31 2.87 -10.80 -3.15
CA ALA A 31 1.87 -9.74 -3.27
C ALA A 31 1.79 -8.86 -2.02
N ASN A 32 1.78 -9.47 -0.83
CA ASN A 32 1.81 -8.70 0.42
C ASN A 32 3.10 -7.90 0.58
N GLY A 33 4.24 -8.44 0.19
CA GLY A 33 5.52 -7.73 0.20
C GLY A 33 5.47 -6.47 -0.69
N THR A 34 4.95 -6.59 -1.90
CA THR A 34 4.78 -5.46 -2.83
C THR A 34 3.85 -4.37 -2.26
N ILE A 35 2.72 -4.78 -1.65
CA ILE A 35 1.80 -3.83 -1.01
C ILE A 35 2.45 -3.16 0.20
N ASP A 36 3.25 -3.89 0.97
CA ASP A 36 3.96 -3.34 2.13
C ASP A 36 5.05 -2.34 1.72
N GLU A 37 5.76 -2.59 0.62
CA GLU A 37 6.69 -1.64 0.01
C GLU A 37 5.98 -0.36 -0.42
N LEU A 38 4.84 -0.45 -1.13
CA LEU A 38 4.01 0.70 -1.47
C LEU A 38 3.59 1.48 -0.21
N ASN A 39 3.14 0.78 0.82
CA ASN A 39 2.74 1.38 2.10
C ASN A 39 3.91 2.11 2.78
N ALA A 40 5.13 1.55 2.71
CA ALA A 40 6.34 2.17 3.23
C ALA A 40 6.71 3.44 2.44
N VAL A 41 6.60 3.43 1.10
CA VAL A 41 6.85 4.62 0.26
C VAL A 41 5.84 5.73 0.59
N ILE A 42 4.56 5.41 0.78
CA ILE A 42 3.57 6.38 1.26
C ILE A 42 3.97 6.96 2.62
N GLY A 43 4.53 6.14 3.50
CA GLY A 43 5.08 6.59 4.79
C GLY A 43 6.23 7.61 4.62
N ILE A 44 7.13 7.39 3.67
CA ILE A 44 8.21 8.33 3.32
C ILE A 44 7.60 9.65 2.84
N ILE A 45 6.64 9.61 1.91
CA ILE A 45 5.96 10.82 1.40
C ILE A 45 5.34 11.60 2.55
N ARG A 46 4.62 10.94 3.45
CA ARG A 46 4.03 11.58 4.63
C ARG A 46 5.08 12.23 5.54
N SER A 47 6.26 11.63 5.70
CA SER A 47 7.33 12.20 6.50
C SER A 47 7.97 13.45 5.90
N LEU A 48 7.88 13.62 4.57
CA LEU A 48 8.38 14.77 3.84
C LEU A 48 7.37 15.93 3.77
N LEU A 49 6.10 15.67 4.04
CA LEU A 49 5.05 16.67 4.06
C LEU A 49 4.94 17.33 5.44
N PRO A 50 4.61 18.64 5.52
CA PRO A 50 4.24 19.28 6.79
C PRO A 50 3.11 18.51 7.49
N GLN A 51 3.10 18.53 8.83
CA GLN A 51 2.10 17.79 9.62
C GLN A 51 0.65 18.29 9.36
N GLU A 52 0.51 19.57 9.04
CA GLU A 52 -0.76 20.23 8.73
C GLU A 52 -1.19 20.12 7.26
N HIS A 53 -0.39 19.47 6.40
CA HIS A 53 -0.70 19.32 4.99
C HIS A 53 -1.96 18.47 4.78
N ASP A 54 -2.86 18.88 3.91
CA ASP A 54 -4.16 18.22 3.67
C ASP A 54 -4.00 16.75 3.29
N TRP A 55 -2.96 16.42 2.55
CA TRP A 55 -2.68 15.04 2.13
C TRP A 55 -2.28 14.10 3.28
N GLN A 56 -1.94 14.61 4.46
CA GLN A 56 -1.60 13.73 5.60
C GLN A 56 -2.76 12.79 5.96
N LYS A 57 -4.00 13.30 5.93
CA LYS A 57 -5.19 12.51 6.23
C LYS A 57 -5.50 11.49 5.12
N LEU A 58 -5.43 11.95 3.87
CA LEU A 58 -5.66 11.09 2.70
C LEU A 58 -4.66 9.92 2.67
N LEU A 59 -3.37 10.23 2.72
CA LEU A 59 -2.32 9.22 2.65
C LEU A 59 -2.37 8.25 3.85
N HIS A 60 -2.70 8.75 5.05
CA HIS A 60 -2.91 7.88 6.20
C HIS A 60 -4.12 6.95 6.02
N HIS A 61 -5.22 7.46 5.44
CA HIS A 61 -6.38 6.63 5.12
C HIS A 61 -6.00 5.52 4.13
N LEU A 62 -5.31 5.85 3.04
CA LEU A 62 -4.83 4.87 2.07
C LEU A 62 -3.91 3.81 2.70
N GLN A 63 -2.98 4.20 3.56
CA GLN A 63 -2.13 3.25 4.28
C GLN A 63 -2.94 2.24 5.11
N ARG A 64 -4.00 2.69 5.77
CA ARG A 64 -4.88 1.81 6.54
C ARG A 64 -5.65 0.85 5.64
N GLU A 65 -6.16 1.32 4.51
CA GLU A 65 -6.85 0.46 3.55
C GLU A 65 -5.89 -0.58 2.94
N LEU A 66 -4.64 -0.22 2.64
CA LEU A 66 -3.61 -1.17 2.21
C LEU A 66 -3.35 -2.27 3.26
N MET A 67 -3.35 -1.93 4.56
CA MET A 67 -3.27 -2.93 5.64
C MET A 67 -4.46 -3.90 5.61
N VAL A 68 -5.65 -3.40 5.33
CA VAL A 68 -6.86 -4.24 5.17
C VAL A 68 -6.72 -5.16 3.95
N VAL A 69 -6.27 -4.63 2.81
CA VAL A 69 -6.00 -5.43 1.60
C VAL A 69 -5.01 -6.55 1.90
N MET A 70 -3.88 -6.24 2.53
CA MET A 70 -2.87 -7.24 2.91
C MET A 70 -3.44 -8.32 3.81
N SER A 71 -4.31 -7.96 4.74
CA SER A 71 -4.97 -8.93 5.61
C SER A 71 -5.87 -9.89 4.80
N HIS A 72 -6.55 -9.40 3.77
CA HIS A 72 -7.36 -10.25 2.87
C HIS A 72 -6.51 -11.13 1.97
N VAL A 73 -5.41 -10.62 1.44
CA VAL A 73 -4.44 -11.41 0.65
C VAL A 73 -3.85 -12.54 1.49
N ALA A 74 -3.54 -12.27 2.76
CA ALA A 74 -3.02 -13.27 3.70
C ALA A 74 -4.08 -14.24 4.22
N THR A 75 -5.37 -14.06 3.90
CA THR A 75 -6.45 -14.91 4.40
C THR A 75 -6.80 -15.98 3.36
N PRO A 76 -6.71 -17.29 3.71
CA PRO A 76 -7.16 -18.36 2.83
C PRO A 76 -8.62 -18.19 2.37
N SER A 77 -8.90 -18.53 1.12
CA SER A 77 -10.24 -18.36 0.53
C SER A 77 -11.34 -19.04 1.33
N ALA A 78 -11.04 -20.18 1.94
CA ALA A 78 -11.99 -20.97 2.73
C ALA A 78 -12.48 -20.29 4.03
N ILE A 79 -11.75 -19.26 4.49
CA ILE A 79 -12.07 -18.53 5.73
C ILE A 79 -12.11 -17.01 5.51
N ARG A 80 -12.18 -16.56 4.25
CA ARG A 80 -12.16 -15.13 3.91
C ARG A 80 -13.32 -14.36 4.52
N ASP A 81 -14.48 -14.98 4.62
CA ASP A 81 -15.68 -14.46 5.26
C ASP A 81 -15.53 -14.24 6.78
N LYS A 82 -14.53 -14.88 7.39
CA LYS A 82 -14.21 -14.73 8.82
C LYS A 82 -13.15 -13.66 9.09
N ASN A 83 -12.61 -13.00 8.05
CA ASN A 83 -11.67 -11.91 8.25
C ASN A 83 -12.40 -10.72 8.89
N PRO A 84 -11.96 -10.26 10.08
CA PRO A 84 -12.63 -9.15 10.77
C PRO A 84 -12.37 -7.79 10.13
N ASN A 85 -11.38 -7.70 9.25
CA ASN A 85 -11.05 -6.46 8.55
C ASN A 85 -11.96 -6.31 7.34
N VAL A 86 -12.58 -5.14 7.20
CA VAL A 86 -13.50 -4.84 6.10
C VAL A 86 -12.94 -3.66 5.32
N LEU A 87 -12.82 -3.81 4.00
CA LEU A 87 -12.47 -2.71 3.10
C LEU A 87 -13.58 -1.66 3.13
N SER A 88 -13.18 -0.40 3.10
CA SER A 88 -14.14 0.70 3.04
C SER A 88 -15.00 0.59 1.77
N PRO A 89 -16.34 0.57 1.90
CA PRO A 89 -17.21 0.58 0.73
C PRO A 89 -16.95 1.81 -0.13
N GLY A 90 -16.82 1.62 -1.44
CA GLY A 90 -16.60 2.72 -2.38
C GLY A 90 -15.18 3.31 -2.36
N LEU A 91 -14.18 2.60 -1.81
CA LEU A 91 -12.79 3.06 -1.78
C LEU A 91 -12.27 3.51 -3.16
N ALA A 92 -12.58 2.76 -4.22
CA ALA A 92 -12.19 3.12 -5.60
C ALA A 92 -12.80 4.47 -6.01
N ALA A 93 -14.11 4.64 -5.82
CA ALA A 93 -14.80 5.89 -6.13
C ALA A 93 -14.28 7.07 -5.29
N PHE A 94 -13.93 6.82 -4.04
CA PHE A 94 -13.28 7.82 -3.19
C PHE A 94 -11.93 8.25 -3.79
N CYS A 95 -11.09 7.30 -4.21
CA CYS A 95 -9.80 7.61 -4.82
C CYS A 95 -9.97 8.40 -6.14
N GLU A 96 -10.94 8.00 -6.98
CA GLU A 96 -11.28 8.70 -8.22
C GLU A 96 -11.70 10.16 -7.95
N GLN A 97 -12.56 10.39 -6.96
CA GLN A 97 -12.99 11.74 -6.57
C GLN A 97 -11.85 12.61 -6.05
N GLU A 98 -10.93 12.04 -5.27
CA GLU A 98 -9.73 12.75 -4.80
C GLU A 98 -8.81 13.12 -5.98
N MET A 99 -8.61 12.21 -6.94
CA MET A 99 -7.84 12.47 -8.16
C MET A 99 -8.49 13.59 -8.99
N ASP A 100 -9.80 13.55 -9.21
CA ASP A 100 -10.54 14.59 -9.93
C ASP A 100 -10.40 15.96 -9.26
N THR A 101 -10.51 15.98 -7.95
CA THR A 101 -10.34 17.19 -7.14
C THR A 101 -8.93 17.78 -7.28
N MET A 102 -7.90 16.93 -7.24
CA MET A 102 -6.50 17.36 -7.39
C MET A 102 -6.21 17.85 -8.79
N THR A 103 -6.82 17.25 -9.81
CA THR A 103 -6.56 17.59 -11.22
C THR A 103 -7.35 18.79 -11.72
N ALA A 104 -8.47 19.14 -11.10
CA ALA A 104 -9.36 20.23 -11.52
C ALA A 104 -8.66 21.61 -11.68
N GLY A 105 -7.58 21.84 -10.93
CA GLY A 105 -6.79 23.08 -11.01
C GLY A 105 -5.53 22.98 -11.85
N LEU A 106 -5.22 21.84 -12.42
CA LEU A 106 -4.00 21.64 -13.19
C LEU A 106 -4.19 22.05 -14.64
N LYS A 107 -3.13 22.63 -15.22
CA LYS A 107 -3.07 22.88 -16.67
C LYS A 107 -2.65 21.59 -17.37
N GLU A 108 -3.32 21.29 -18.49
CA GLU A 108 -2.89 20.20 -19.34
C GLU A 108 -1.45 20.41 -19.85
N ASN A 109 -0.65 19.36 -19.73
CA ASN A 109 0.70 19.30 -20.27
C ASN A 109 0.70 18.41 -21.50
N GLY A 110 1.14 18.94 -22.65
CA GLY A 110 1.29 18.18 -23.90
C GLY A 110 2.60 17.37 -23.99
N TYR A 111 3.34 17.19 -22.90
CA TYR A 111 4.65 16.53 -22.87
C TYR A 111 4.85 15.69 -21.61
N PHE A 112 5.73 14.70 -21.70
CA PHE A 112 6.11 13.87 -20.58
C PHE A 112 6.97 14.65 -19.58
N LEU A 113 6.68 14.49 -18.28
CA LEU A 113 7.48 15.05 -17.21
C LEU A 113 8.55 14.05 -16.77
N LEU A 114 9.77 14.53 -16.59
CA LEU A 114 10.82 13.71 -15.97
C LEU A 114 10.56 13.58 -14.47
N PRO A 115 10.77 12.38 -13.88
CA PRO A 115 10.69 12.17 -12.45
C PRO A 115 11.63 13.12 -11.69
N GLY A 116 11.14 13.75 -10.62
CA GLY A 116 11.94 14.66 -9.80
C GLY A 116 11.22 15.96 -9.44
N GLY A 117 11.94 17.06 -9.44
CA GLY A 117 11.44 18.39 -9.06
C GLY A 117 11.55 18.65 -7.56
N THR A 118 10.79 17.95 -6.73
CA THR A 118 10.89 18.01 -5.26
C THR A 118 11.02 16.60 -4.68
N PRO A 119 11.51 16.46 -3.42
CA PRO A 119 11.56 15.14 -2.77
C PRO A 119 10.20 14.44 -2.73
N VAL A 120 9.13 15.18 -2.45
CA VAL A 120 7.74 14.64 -2.46
C VAL A 120 7.34 14.17 -3.85
N SER A 121 7.57 14.99 -4.89
CA SER A 121 7.24 14.63 -6.27
C SER A 121 8.01 13.40 -6.74
N ALA A 122 9.31 13.32 -6.44
CA ALA A 122 10.14 12.18 -6.79
C ALA A 122 9.63 10.88 -6.13
N GLN A 123 9.24 10.93 -4.86
CA GLN A 123 8.68 9.77 -4.14
C GLN A 123 7.30 9.38 -4.67
N LEU A 124 6.44 10.34 -5.02
CA LEU A 124 5.14 10.04 -5.63
C LEU A 124 5.30 9.34 -6.98
N GLN A 125 6.25 9.78 -7.80
CA GLN A 125 6.53 9.13 -9.07
C GLN A 125 7.14 7.72 -8.89
N PHE A 126 7.99 7.53 -7.89
CA PHE A 126 8.47 6.20 -7.52
C PHE A 126 7.32 5.29 -7.05
N CYS A 127 6.35 5.84 -6.31
CA CYS A 127 5.15 5.13 -5.88
C CYS A 127 4.33 4.57 -7.08
N LEU A 128 4.29 5.29 -8.20
CA LEU A 128 3.59 4.83 -9.42
C LEU A 128 4.14 3.51 -9.98
N LEU A 129 5.43 3.20 -9.76
CA LEU A 129 6.03 1.95 -10.23
C LEU A 129 5.41 0.71 -9.59
N TYR A 130 4.82 0.85 -8.40
CA TYR A 130 4.12 -0.24 -7.70
C TYR A 130 2.65 -0.36 -8.10
N THR A 131 2.08 0.67 -8.75
CA THR A 131 0.66 0.73 -9.05
C THR A 131 0.34 0.68 -10.54
N SER A 132 1.32 0.95 -11.39
CA SER A 132 1.17 0.85 -12.83
C SER A 132 1.77 -0.46 -13.35
N ASP A 133 1.00 -1.24 -14.09
CA ASP A 133 1.50 -2.23 -15.02
C ASP A 133 2.28 -1.50 -16.12
N ALA A 134 3.46 -1.03 -15.80
CA ALA A 134 4.44 -0.57 -16.78
C ALA A 134 5.03 -1.82 -17.46
N ALA A 135 4.19 -2.56 -18.17
CA ALA A 135 4.60 -3.62 -19.08
C ALA A 135 4.85 -3.02 -20.46
#